data_c0c841f90bf3a81b9b2110b036dab4a6
#
_entry.id   c0c841f90bf3a81b9b2110b036dab4a6
#
_cell.length_a   1.000
_cell.length_b   1.000
_cell.length_c   1.000
_cell.angle_alpha   90.00
_cell.angle_beta   90.00
_cell.angle_gamma   90.00
#
_symmetry.space_group_name_H-M   'P 1'
#
loop_
_entity.id
_entity.type
_entity.pdbx_description
1 polymer ?
#
loop_
_entity_poly.entity_id
_entity_poly.type
_entity_poly.pdbx_seq_one_letter_code
_entity_poly.pdbx_strand_id
1 'polypeptide(L)'
;MPITNHTSRRNVLRGLGAATALTVAGCTDSTDAGNGANSEESTDTGGDAEITAAWVFNSEVGDLGWSWAHNEGRKTVASEYDWLETRFTEAVAPEESEQVFRQYADSGVDIIFGCTFGYQDPMATVAEEYPDVYFEHNTGYTTLENMGRFMGRIYEARYLAGQAAGLVSETDTLGYVAAFPIPEVVRGINAYTLGAASVNDAVSTKVRWTNTWFDPPSESEAASALLDEDVDVMAQHQDSPAALTEAADAGIWATGYDAPMGEQAGEHYLTSPIWHWEEFYGPTVEAVRDDEWEADAYWKGLESGICSIDDWGPDVSQDVRDEVAATRAEIIEGSLDIWAGTEFEGESDEFLFQEMSSYVESVDGEVPS
;
A
#
# COMPACT_ATOMS: atom_id res chain seq x y z
N MET A 1 -6.07 -14.67 44.70
CA MET A 1 -5.96 -13.95 43.42
C MET A 1 -6.75 -12.68 43.56
N PRO A 2 -6.14 -11.48 43.56
CA PRO A 2 -6.90 -10.22 43.57
C PRO A 2 -7.19 -9.82 42.14
N ILE A 3 -8.45 -9.54 41.88
CA ILE A 3 -8.95 -8.96 40.63
C ILE A 3 -8.59 -7.48 40.68
N THR A 4 -7.65 -7.05 39.86
CA THR A 4 -7.36 -5.63 39.63
C THR A 4 -8.35 -5.09 38.61
N ASN A 5 -9.29 -4.27 39.05
CA ASN A 5 -10.12 -3.44 38.18
C ASN A 5 -9.24 -2.36 37.55
N HIS A 6 -8.95 -2.48 36.29
CA HIS A 6 -8.45 -1.39 35.47
C HIS A 6 -9.62 -0.45 35.16
N THR A 7 -9.67 0.66 35.85
CA THR A 7 -10.56 1.78 35.50
C THR A 7 -9.88 2.56 34.38
N SER A 8 -10.47 2.57 33.19
CA SER A 8 -10.02 3.36 32.05
C SER A 8 -9.82 4.83 32.44
N ARG A 9 -8.64 5.38 32.14
CA ARG A 9 -8.23 6.75 32.50
C ARG A 9 -9.00 7.83 31.73
N ARG A 10 -9.67 7.47 30.63
CA ARG A 10 -10.48 8.37 29.79
C ARG A 10 -11.66 9.04 30.50
N ASN A 11 -12.21 8.43 31.53
CA ASN A 11 -13.39 8.95 32.24
C ASN A 11 -13.09 10.08 33.24
N VAL A 12 -11.86 10.48 33.46
CA VAL A 12 -11.51 11.47 34.51
C VAL A 12 -11.36 12.90 33.96
N LEU A 13 -11.19 13.09 32.64
CA LEU A 13 -10.91 14.41 32.04
C LEU A 13 -12.12 15.11 31.38
N ARG A 14 -13.30 14.47 31.29
CA ARG A 14 -14.51 15.06 30.68
C ARG A 14 -15.36 15.98 31.59
N GLY A 15 -14.85 16.37 32.71
CA GLY A 15 -15.66 17.09 33.74
C GLY A 15 -15.17 18.46 34.15
N LEU A 16 -14.77 19.41 33.26
CA LEU A 16 -14.65 20.84 33.61
C LEU A 16 -14.36 21.70 32.37
N GLY A 17 -15.31 22.48 31.92
CA GLY A 17 -15.02 23.55 30.97
C GLY A 17 -16.20 24.10 30.19
N ALA A 18 -17.22 24.65 30.89
CA ALA A 18 -18.16 25.58 30.25
C ALA A 18 -17.77 27.01 30.64
N ALA A 19 -17.48 27.89 29.68
CA ALA A 19 -17.78 29.34 29.64
C ALA A 19 -16.85 30.03 28.63
N THR A 20 -17.41 30.65 27.74
CA THR A 20 -17.87 31.97 27.35
C THR A 20 -17.31 32.45 26.02
N ALA A 21 -18.26 32.69 25.11
CA ALA A 21 -18.02 33.38 23.82
C ALA A 21 -17.63 34.85 24.05
N LEU A 22 -16.68 35.33 23.23
CA LEU A 22 -16.53 36.74 22.94
C LEU A 22 -16.14 36.92 21.47
N THR A 23 -17.06 37.45 20.69
CA THR A 23 -16.91 37.94 19.33
C THR A 23 -16.06 39.19 19.29
N VAL A 24 -15.00 39.21 18.44
CA VAL A 24 -14.44 40.48 17.94
C VAL A 24 -14.17 40.32 16.44
N ALA A 25 -14.88 41.09 15.65
CA ALA A 25 -14.63 41.32 14.24
C ALA A 25 -13.45 42.31 14.07
N GLY A 26 -12.52 42.03 13.19
CA GLY A 26 -11.47 42.96 12.82
C GLY A 26 -10.78 42.53 11.52
N CYS A 27 -11.19 43.16 10.40
CA CYS A 27 -10.47 43.11 9.13
C CYS A 27 -9.14 43.81 9.24
N THR A 28 -8.05 43.16 8.77
CA THR A 28 -6.91 43.86 8.19
C THR A 28 -6.28 43.03 7.11
N ASP A 29 -6.24 43.62 5.94
CA ASP A 29 -5.55 43.23 4.72
C ASP A 29 -4.03 43.26 4.93
N SER A 30 -3.32 42.19 4.58
CA SER A 30 -1.89 42.32 4.22
C SER A 30 -1.46 41.05 3.44
N THR A 31 -1.14 41.29 2.20
CA THR A 31 -0.41 40.41 1.27
C THR A 31 0.92 40.01 1.86
N ASP A 32 1.18 38.70 1.94
CA ASP A 32 2.55 38.17 1.83
C ASP A 32 2.55 36.81 1.16
N ALA A 33 3.58 36.60 0.34
CA ALA A 33 3.70 35.49 -0.58
C ALA A 33 4.44 34.30 0.05
N GLY A 34 3.93 33.09 -0.21
CA GLY A 34 4.75 31.89 -0.31
C GLY A 34 5.01 31.13 0.97
N ASN A 35 4.23 30.06 1.17
CA ASN A 35 4.79 28.79 1.65
C ASN A 35 3.79 27.68 1.33
N GLY A 36 4.29 26.50 0.92
CA GLY A 36 3.50 25.38 0.48
C GLY A 36 2.43 25.00 1.51
N ALA A 37 1.19 25.00 1.07
CA ALA A 37 0.06 24.62 1.91
C ALA A 37 -0.01 23.10 1.99
N ASN A 38 0.43 22.54 3.12
CA ASN A 38 -0.06 21.23 3.54
C ASN A 38 -1.57 21.37 3.73
N SER A 39 -2.37 20.72 2.90
CA SER A 39 -3.81 20.69 3.05
C SER A 39 -4.17 19.69 4.17
N GLU A 40 -4.52 20.19 5.36
CA GLU A 40 -5.20 19.39 6.37
C GLU A 40 -6.68 19.30 5.97
N GLU A 41 -7.11 18.16 5.44
CA GLU A 41 -8.52 17.89 5.21
C GLU A 41 -9.06 17.05 6.38
N SER A 42 -9.94 17.65 7.19
CA SER A 42 -10.71 16.92 8.22
C SER A 42 -12.12 16.67 7.72
N THR A 43 -12.60 15.44 7.84
CA THR A 43 -14.03 15.17 7.71
C THR A 43 -14.72 15.55 9.04
N ASP A 44 -15.29 16.76 9.10
CA ASP A 44 -16.12 17.18 10.25
C ASP A 44 -17.44 16.39 10.24
N THR A 45 -17.46 15.28 10.96
CA THR A 45 -18.71 14.62 11.35
C THR A 45 -19.26 15.42 12.54
N GLY A 46 -20.25 16.26 12.36
CA GLY A 46 -20.81 17.18 13.35
C GLY A 46 -21.43 16.55 14.63
N GLY A 47 -20.81 15.48 15.14
CA GLY A 47 -21.00 14.79 16.40
C GLY A 47 -19.68 14.74 17.17
N ASP A 48 -19.69 14.55 18.49
CA ASP A 48 -18.48 14.29 19.27
C ASP A 48 -17.91 12.92 18.81
N ALA A 49 -16.86 12.92 17.98
CA ALA A 49 -16.15 11.71 17.57
C ALA A 49 -15.63 10.98 18.83
N GLU A 50 -15.73 9.65 18.82
CA GLU A 50 -15.21 8.83 19.92
C GLU A 50 -13.71 8.56 19.74
N ILE A 51 -13.28 8.41 18.48
CA ILE A 51 -11.91 8.17 18.07
C ILE A 51 -11.51 9.15 16.97
N THR A 52 -10.31 9.68 17.08
CA THR A 52 -9.65 10.46 16.01
C THR A 52 -8.44 9.71 15.52
N ALA A 53 -8.40 9.40 14.22
CA ALA A 53 -7.31 8.72 13.57
C ALA A 53 -6.63 9.64 12.53
N ALA A 54 -5.30 9.58 12.42
CA ALA A 54 -4.54 10.39 11.48
C ALA A 54 -3.70 9.52 10.54
N TRP A 55 -3.61 9.90 9.27
CA TRP A 55 -2.77 9.25 8.25
C TRP A 55 -1.68 10.20 7.78
N VAL A 56 -0.47 9.67 7.59
CA VAL A 56 0.66 10.43 7.07
C VAL A 56 1.17 9.74 5.81
N PHE A 57 1.06 10.43 4.68
CA PHE A 57 1.45 9.94 3.35
C PHE A 57 2.75 10.59 2.87
N ASN A 58 3.61 9.82 2.22
CA ASN A 58 4.90 10.29 1.73
C ASN A 58 4.82 11.05 0.38
N SER A 59 3.72 10.91 -0.34
CA SER A 59 3.46 11.61 -1.60
C SER A 59 2.09 12.29 -1.58
N GLU A 60 1.84 13.16 -2.56
CA GLU A 60 0.48 13.66 -2.82
C GLU A 60 -0.46 12.46 -3.07
N VAL A 61 -1.70 12.57 -2.61
CA VAL A 61 -2.68 11.50 -2.78
C VAL A 61 -2.96 11.25 -4.26
N GLY A 62 -3.12 12.30 -5.05
CA GLY A 62 -3.38 12.15 -6.49
C GLY A 62 -4.63 11.32 -6.80
N ASP A 63 -4.62 10.69 -7.98
CA ASP A 63 -5.72 9.87 -8.49
C ASP A 63 -5.38 8.37 -8.58
N LEU A 64 -4.11 7.99 -8.43
CA LEU A 64 -3.57 6.63 -8.53
C LEU A 64 -2.33 6.48 -7.64
N GLY A 65 -1.86 5.25 -7.47
CA GLY A 65 -0.63 4.90 -6.76
C GLY A 65 -0.81 4.67 -5.27
N TRP A 66 0.30 4.60 -4.55
CA TRP A 66 0.38 4.18 -3.15
C TRP A 66 -0.43 5.05 -2.18
N SER A 67 -0.18 6.37 -2.16
CA SER A 67 -0.89 7.28 -1.26
C SER A 67 -2.39 7.37 -1.58
N TRP A 68 -2.76 7.25 -2.86
CA TRP A 68 -4.16 7.16 -3.28
C TRP A 68 -4.84 5.92 -2.69
N ALA A 69 -4.22 4.74 -2.83
CA ALA A 69 -4.78 3.50 -2.30
C ALA A 69 -5.01 3.56 -0.78
N HIS A 70 -4.04 4.07 -0.03
CA HIS A 70 -4.19 4.29 1.41
C HIS A 70 -5.31 5.28 1.76
N ASN A 71 -5.44 6.37 0.98
CA ASN A 71 -6.48 7.36 1.21
C ASN A 71 -7.89 6.84 0.87
N GLU A 72 -8.02 5.96 -0.14
CA GLU A 72 -9.30 5.30 -0.41
C GLU A 72 -9.72 4.38 0.76
N GLY A 73 -8.79 3.60 1.33
CA GLY A 73 -9.05 2.84 2.55
C GLY A 73 -9.47 3.74 3.73
N ARG A 74 -8.77 4.88 3.93
CA ARG A 74 -9.16 5.90 4.93
C ARG A 74 -10.58 6.44 4.70
N LYS A 75 -10.92 6.80 3.46
CA LYS A 75 -12.26 7.30 3.10
C LYS A 75 -13.34 6.26 3.33
N THR A 76 -13.06 5.00 3.03
CA THR A 76 -13.97 3.89 3.24
C THR A 76 -14.33 3.78 4.72
N VAL A 77 -13.33 3.68 5.62
CA VAL A 77 -13.60 3.58 7.07
C VAL A 77 -14.24 4.86 7.63
N ALA A 78 -13.87 6.05 7.12
CA ALA A 78 -14.51 7.31 7.50
C ALA A 78 -15.99 7.36 7.13
N SER A 79 -16.39 6.71 6.03
CA SER A 79 -17.79 6.63 5.60
C SER A 79 -18.60 5.55 6.35
N GLU A 80 -17.92 4.53 6.85
CA GLU A 80 -18.53 3.39 7.55
C GLU A 80 -18.81 3.69 9.03
N TYR A 81 -17.94 4.48 9.66
CA TYR A 81 -17.97 4.70 11.11
C TYR A 81 -18.30 6.15 11.48
N ASP A 82 -19.56 6.43 11.83
CA ASP A 82 -20.03 7.76 12.25
C ASP A 82 -19.30 8.30 13.51
N TRP A 83 -18.66 7.44 14.29
CA TRP A 83 -17.92 7.76 15.50
C TRP A 83 -16.44 8.05 15.27
N LEU A 84 -15.94 7.87 14.04
CA LEU A 84 -14.53 8.06 13.66
C LEU A 84 -14.32 9.42 12.99
N GLU A 85 -13.46 10.26 13.59
CA GLU A 85 -12.90 11.42 12.90
C GLU A 85 -11.58 11.02 12.21
N THR A 86 -11.44 11.35 10.93
CA THR A 86 -10.20 11.08 10.19
C THR A 86 -9.51 12.36 9.77
N ARG A 87 -8.18 12.38 9.90
CA ARG A 87 -7.29 13.46 9.43
C ARG A 87 -6.17 12.87 8.59
N PHE A 88 -5.59 13.66 7.69
CA PHE A 88 -4.38 13.22 6.99
C PHE A 88 -3.48 14.40 6.63
N THR A 89 -2.20 14.09 6.41
CA THR A 89 -1.21 14.99 5.83
C THR A 89 -0.48 14.23 4.72
N GLU A 90 -0.39 14.85 3.55
CA GLU A 90 0.25 14.28 2.36
C GLU A 90 1.59 14.95 2.05
N ALA A 91 2.37 14.34 1.15
CA ALA A 91 3.67 14.83 0.68
C ALA A 91 4.67 15.10 1.82
N VAL A 92 4.67 14.25 2.85
CA VAL A 92 5.58 14.35 4.00
C VAL A 92 6.85 13.56 3.73
N ALA A 93 7.97 14.25 3.57
CA ALA A 93 9.26 13.57 3.44
C ALA A 93 9.65 12.85 4.75
N PRO A 94 10.40 11.73 4.69
CA PRO A 94 10.81 10.99 5.88
C PRO A 94 11.48 11.85 6.96
N GLU A 95 12.31 12.80 6.57
CA GLU A 95 13.00 13.74 7.47
C GLU A 95 12.08 14.77 8.15
N GLU A 96 10.87 14.97 7.64
CA GLU A 96 9.85 15.87 8.20
C GLU A 96 8.80 15.12 9.03
N SER A 97 8.72 13.80 8.88
CA SER A 97 7.63 12.97 9.42
C SER A 97 7.58 12.97 10.95
N GLU A 98 8.73 13.01 11.63
CA GLU A 98 8.81 13.08 13.09
C GLU A 98 8.06 14.30 13.65
N GLN A 99 8.19 15.45 12.98
CA GLN A 99 7.46 16.66 13.38
C GLN A 99 5.96 16.51 13.17
N VAL A 100 5.54 15.89 12.07
CA VAL A 100 4.11 15.68 11.75
C VAL A 100 3.49 14.70 12.75
N PHE A 101 4.16 13.59 13.08
CA PHE A 101 3.69 12.65 14.10
C PHE A 101 3.53 13.32 15.46
N ARG A 102 4.50 14.15 15.90
CA ARG A 102 4.37 14.92 17.14
C ARG A 102 3.18 15.88 17.13
N GLN A 103 2.96 16.57 16.01
CA GLN A 103 1.81 17.50 15.88
C GLN A 103 0.48 16.76 16.04
N TYR A 104 0.33 15.59 15.43
CA TYR A 104 -0.85 14.76 15.60
C TYR A 104 -1.00 14.27 17.04
N ALA A 105 0.06 13.73 17.64
CA ALA A 105 0.04 13.26 19.03
C ALA A 105 -0.30 14.39 20.01
N ASP A 106 0.29 15.60 19.84
CA ASP A 106 -0.03 16.80 20.64
C ASP A 106 -1.47 17.28 20.42
N SER A 107 -2.06 17.06 19.25
CA SER A 107 -3.44 17.43 18.94
C SER A 107 -4.48 16.48 19.55
N GLY A 108 -4.04 15.38 20.17
CA GLY A 108 -4.89 14.44 20.89
C GLY A 108 -5.58 13.42 19.99
N VAL A 109 -4.95 13.03 18.88
CA VAL A 109 -5.40 11.85 18.11
C VAL A 109 -5.18 10.57 18.90
N ASP A 110 -6.01 9.58 18.67
CA ASP A 110 -5.94 8.29 19.37
C ASP A 110 -4.97 7.32 18.66
N ILE A 111 -4.89 7.37 17.33
CA ILE A 111 -4.03 6.52 16.52
C ILE A 111 -3.47 7.26 15.30
N ILE A 112 -2.21 6.95 14.95
CA ILE A 112 -1.51 7.51 13.78
C ILE A 112 -1.03 6.38 12.88
N PHE A 113 -1.40 6.42 11.59
CA PHE A 113 -0.95 5.52 10.55
C PHE A 113 0.15 6.20 9.72
N GLY A 114 1.35 5.63 9.71
CA GLY A 114 2.46 6.09 8.87
C GLY A 114 2.60 5.18 7.65
N CYS A 115 2.40 5.73 6.47
CA CYS A 115 2.15 4.96 5.26
C CYS A 115 3.36 4.88 4.32
N THR A 116 4.57 4.66 4.85
CA THR A 116 5.77 4.38 4.04
C THR A 116 6.92 3.82 4.88
N PHE A 117 7.79 3.04 4.25
CA PHE A 117 9.00 2.46 4.86
C PHE A 117 9.90 3.49 5.56
N GLY A 118 10.08 4.67 4.96
CA GLY A 118 10.95 5.72 5.48
C GLY A 118 10.54 6.30 6.84
N TYR A 119 9.38 5.96 7.37
CA TYR A 119 8.88 6.48 8.64
C TYR A 119 9.24 5.65 9.88
N GLN A 120 9.98 4.55 9.72
CA GLN A 120 10.30 3.62 10.81
C GLN A 120 10.92 4.30 12.03
N ASP A 121 12.07 4.94 11.86
CA ASP A 121 12.80 5.56 12.99
C ASP A 121 12.09 6.81 13.54
N PRO A 122 11.58 7.73 12.69
CA PRO A 122 10.78 8.86 13.17
C PRO A 122 9.55 8.45 13.97
N MET A 123 8.79 7.47 13.48
CA MET A 123 7.58 7.01 14.17
C MET A 123 7.90 6.32 15.49
N ALA A 124 8.89 5.44 15.52
CA ALA A 124 9.32 4.77 16.73
C ALA A 124 9.78 5.78 17.81
N THR A 125 10.52 6.83 17.40
CA THR A 125 10.94 7.91 18.31
C THR A 125 9.74 8.60 18.95
N VAL A 126 8.72 8.94 18.16
CA VAL A 126 7.52 9.62 18.68
C VAL A 126 6.65 8.67 19.50
N ALA A 127 6.53 7.40 19.11
CA ALA A 127 5.78 6.41 19.88
C ALA A 127 6.31 6.22 21.29
N GLU A 128 7.65 6.23 21.47
CA GLU A 128 8.27 6.19 22.81
C GLU A 128 7.96 7.42 23.67
N GLU A 129 7.77 8.60 23.03
CA GLU A 129 7.47 9.86 23.74
C GLU A 129 5.98 9.99 24.10
N TYR A 130 5.08 9.34 23.33
CA TYR A 130 3.63 9.43 23.49
C TYR A 130 2.98 8.05 23.75
N PRO A 131 3.21 7.45 24.94
CA PRO A 131 2.76 6.09 25.23
C PRO A 131 1.23 5.91 25.31
N ASP A 132 0.47 6.99 25.33
CA ASP A 132 -0.99 6.98 25.34
C ASP A 132 -1.61 7.15 23.92
N VAL A 133 -0.78 7.26 22.87
CA VAL A 133 -1.16 7.30 21.46
C VAL A 133 -0.72 6.01 20.79
N TYR A 134 -1.59 5.43 19.95
CA TYR A 134 -1.26 4.24 19.18
C TYR A 134 -0.66 4.62 17.82
N PHE A 135 0.22 3.77 17.32
CA PHE A 135 0.90 3.96 16.04
C PHE A 135 0.84 2.68 15.22
N GLU A 136 0.58 2.82 13.93
CA GLU A 136 0.64 1.72 12.96
C GLU A 136 1.56 2.10 11.81
N HIS A 137 2.64 1.34 11.66
CA HIS A 137 3.64 1.59 10.64
C HIS A 137 3.48 0.65 9.46
N ASN A 138 3.08 1.18 8.32
CA ASN A 138 3.05 0.42 7.08
C ASN A 138 4.48 0.15 6.59
N THR A 139 4.73 -1.08 6.12
CA THR A 139 6.06 -1.58 5.72
C THR A 139 7.11 -1.56 6.83
N GLY A 140 6.68 -1.42 8.09
CA GLY A 140 7.55 -1.40 9.25
C GLY A 140 8.21 -2.75 9.55
N TYR A 141 9.35 -2.70 10.27
CA TYR A 141 10.08 -3.89 10.72
C TYR A 141 10.26 -3.98 12.24
N THR A 142 9.76 -2.99 12.98
CA THR A 142 9.83 -2.95 14.46
C THR A 142 8.44 -2.71 15.05
N THR A 143 8.15 -3.36 16.17
CA THR A 143 6.97 -3.10 17.02
C THR A 143 7.39 -2.59 18.39
N LEU A 144 6.55 -1.74 19.02
CA LEU A 144 6.68 -1.26 20.41
C LEU A 144 5.39 -1.58 21.16
N GLU A 145 5.31 -1.27 22.44
CA GLU A 145 4.09 -1.51 23.23
C GLU A 145 2.86 -0.80 22.66
N ASN A 146 3.06 0.38 22.06
CA ASN A 146 2.03 1.21 21.43
C ASN A 146 2.24 1.44 19.93
N MET A 147 3.12 0.66 19.27
CA MET A 147 3.35 0.72 17.83
C MET A 147 3.33 -0.66 17.21
N GLY A 148 2.33 -0.91 16.37
CA GLY A 148 2.24 -2.06 15.48
C GLY A 148 2.90 -1.80 14.12
N ARG A 149 2.97 -2.85 13.30
CA ARG A 149 3.36 -2.77 11.91
C ARG A 149 2.40 -3.57 11.02
N PHE A 150 2.15 -3.09 9.83
CA PHE A 150 1.26 -3.78 8.91
C PHE A 150 1.73 -3.74 7.47
N MET A 151 1.43 -4.79 6.73
CA MET A 151 1.60 -4.89 5.28
C MET A 151 0.75 -6.05 4.76
N GLY A 152 0.38 -6.01 3.48
CA GLY A 152 -0.27 -7.13 2.82
C GLY A 152 0.70 -7.98 2.00
N ARG A 153 0.36 -9.26 1.83
CA ARG A 153 1.07 -10.18 0.92
C ARG A 153 0.60 -9.98 -0.52
N ILE A 154 0.74 -8.77 -1.06
CA ILE A 154 0.32 -8.45 -2.43
C ILE A 154 1.04 -9.28 -3.49
N TYR A 155 2.14 -9.91 -3.14
CA TYR A 155 2.81 -10.84 -4.03
C TYR A 155 1.90 -12.02 -4.44
N GLU A 156 0.89 -12.37 -3.64
CA GLU A 156 -0.12 -13.36 -4.02
C GLU A 156 -0.99 -12.86 -5.18
N ALA A 157 -1.42 -11.58 -5.15
CA ALA A 157 -2.12 -10.94 -6.27
C ALA A 157 -1.19 -10.73 -7.48
N ARG A 158 0.10 -10.45 -7.24
CA ARG A 158 1.12 -10.40 -8.31
C ARG A 158 1.28 -11.75 -9.03
N TYR A 159 1.25 -12.85 -8.29
CA TYR A 159 1.28 -14.19 -8.87
C TYR A 159 0.09 -14.42 -9.80
N LEU A 160 -1.12 -14.04 -9.38
CA LEU A 160 -2.33 -14.16 -10.20
C LEU A 160 -2.26 -13.30 -11.47
N ALA A 161 -1.79 -12.07 -11.36
CA ALA A 161 -1.60 -11.19 -12.49
C ALA A 161 -0.52 -11.71 -13.46
N GLY A 162 0.54 -12.30 -12.91
CA GLY A 162 1.58 -12.98 -13.67
C GLY A 162 1.06 -14.21 -14.40
N GLN A 163 0.20 -15.02 -13.76
CA GLN A 163 -0.44 -16.15 -14.41
C GLN A 163 -1.26 -15.70 -15.63
N ALA A 164 -2.05 -14.63 -15.49
CA ALA A 164 -2.78 -14.04 -16.62
C ALA A 164 -1.82 -13.60 -17.75
N ALA A 165 -0.68 -12.99 -17.39
CA ALA A 165 0.33 -12.58 -18.35
C ALA A 165 0.94 -13.78 -19.11
N GLY A 166 1.26 -14.86 -18.42
CA GLY A 166 1.78 -16.09 -19.03
C GLY A 166 0.78 -16.77 -19.98
N LEU A 167 -0.53 -16.65 -19.69
CA LEU A 167 -1.61 -17.19 -20.55
C LEU A 167 -1.84 -16.39 -21.84
N VAL A 168 -1.48 -15.10 -21.87
CA VAL A 168 -1.71 -14.24 -23.04
C VAL A 168 -0.46 -13.91 -23.83
N SER A 169 0.73 -14.12 -23.25
CA SER A 169 2.01 -13.85 -23.94
C SER A 169 2.20 -14.77 -25.14
N GLU A 170 2.59 -14.19 -26.28
CA GLU A 170 2.91 -14.87 -27.52
C GLU A 170 4.44 -14.93 -27.79
N THR A 171 5.20 -14.03 -27.17
CA THR A 171 6.67 -13.94 -27.32
C THR A 171 7.44 -14.64 -26.20
N ASP A 172 6.74 -15.10 -25.18
CA ASP A 172 7.34 -15.64 -23.93
C ASP A 172 8.23 -14.63 -23.19
N THR A 173 8.10 -13.33 -23.50
CA THR A 173 8.93 -12.25 -22.94
C THR A 173 8.05 -11.20 -22.25
N LEU A 174 8.16 -11.14 -20.92
CA LEU A 174 7.45 -10.18 -20.10
C LEU A 174 8.37 -9.02 -19.72
N GLY A 175 7.83 -7.81 -19.63
CA GLY A 175 8.53 -6.62 -19.16
C GLY A 175 8.06 -6.20 -17.78
N TYR A 176 8.96 -5.71 -16.95
CA TYR A 176 8.64 -5.20 -15.63
C TYR A 176 9.38 -3.89 -15.34
N VAL A 177 8.63 -2.77 -15.22
CA VAL A 177 9.17 -1.48 -14.79
C VAL A 177 9.14 -1.43 -13.27
N ALA A 178 10.31 -1.36 -12.64
CA ALA A 178 10.48 -1.51 -11.19
C ALA A 178 11.05 -0.25 -10.54
N ALA A 179 10.58 0.08 -9.31
CA ALA A 179 11.02 1.25 -8.57
C ALA A 179 12.42 1.07 -7.96
N PHE A 180 12.53 0.52 -6.79
CA PHE A 180 13.79 0.32 -6.07
C PHE A 180 14.10 -1.16 -5.85
N PRO A 181 15.39 -1.57 -5.87
CA PRO A 181 15.80 -2.96 -5.66
C PRO A 181 15.75 -3.35 -4.16
N ILE A 182 14.57 -3.31 -3.58
CA ILE A 182 14.28 -3.69 -2.19
C ILE A 182 13.45 -4.97 -2.13
N PRO A 183 13.44 -5.70 -1.00
CA PRO A 183 12.74 -6.99 -0.88
C PRO A 183 11.29 -6.98 -1.33
N GLU A 184 10.55 -5.92 -1.06
CA GLU A 184 9.16 -5.76 -1.48
C GLU A 184 9.00 -5.85 -3.01
N VAL A 185 9.81 -5.09 -3.74
CA VAL A 185 9.75 -5.02 -5.21
C VAL A 185 10.27 -6.32 -5.83
N VAL A 186 11.40 -6.84 -5.32
CA VAL A 186 11.98 -8.11 -5.77
C VAL A 186 10.99 -9.26 -5.59
N ARG A 187 10.33 -9.34 -4.43
CA ARG A 187 9.29 -10.33 -4.13
C ARG A 187 8.11 -10.23 -5.10
N GLY A 188 7.69 -9.01 -5.45
CA GLY A 188 6.63 -8.76 -6.42
C GLY A 188 7.00 -9.25 -7.83
N ILE A 189 8.23 -8.97 -8.30
CA ILE A 189 8.76 -9.43 -9.58
C ILE A 189 8.82 -10.97 -9.61
N ASN A 190 9.37 -11.58 -8.56
CA ASN A 190 9.50 -13.02 -8.46
C ASN A 190 8.13 -13.71 -8.50
N ALA A 191 7.17 -13.25 -7.70
CA ALA A 191 5.83 -13.84 -7.68
C ALA A 191 5.09 -13.67 -9.01
N TYR A 192 5.20 -12.51 -9.66
CA TYR A 192 4.65 -12.29 -11.00
C TYR A 192 5.23 -13.26 -12.02
N THR A 193 6.56 -13.40 -12.04
CA THR A 193 7.25 -14.32 -12.94
C THR A 193 6.88 -15.78 -12.67
N LEU A 194 6.80 -16.19 -11.40
CA LEU A 194 6.38 -17.55 -11.03
C LEU A 194 4.93 -17.82 -11.44
N GLY A 195 4.04 -16.84 -11.31
CA GLY A 195 2.67 -16.94 -11.82
C GLY A 195 2.64 -17.20 -13.32
N ALA A 196 3.41 -16.45 -14.10
CA ALA A 196 3.52 -16.65 -15.55
C ALA A 196 4.15 -18.02 -15.90
N ALA A 197 5.21 -18.40 -15.21
CA ALA A 197 5.90 -19.69 -15.42
C ALA A 197 5.03 -20.90 -15.04
N SER A 198 4.03 -20.73 -14.15
CA SER A 198 3.12 -21.81 -13.78
C SER A 198 2.25 -22.32 -14.93
N VAL A 199 2.04 -21.51 -15.96
CA VAL A 199 1.21 -21.83 -17.14
C VAL A 199 1.99 -21.79 -18.45
N ASN A 200 3.17 -21.21 -18.45
CA ASN A 200 4.06 -21.15 -19.61
C ASN A 200 5.53 -21.22 -19.15
N ASP A 201 6.14 -22.40 -19.25
CA ASP A 201 7.49 -22.68 -18.77
C ASP A 201 8.60 -22.03 -19.63
N ALA A 202 8.25 -21.42 -20.76
CA ALA A 202 9.17 -20.71 -21.64
C ALA A 202 9.32 -19.22 -21.27
N VAL A 203 8.46 -18.66 -20.41
CA VAL A 203 8.50 -17.22 -20.13
C VAL A 203 9.78 -16.80 -19.43
N SER A 204 10.24 -15.60 -19.79
CA SER A 204 11.23 -14.85 -19.02
C SER A 204 10.74 -13.42 -18.75
N THR A 205 11.12 -12.86 -17.61
CA THR A 205 10.78 -11.48 -17.23
C THR A 205 12.02 -10.60 -17.29
N LYS A 206 11.97 -9.55 -18.09
CA LYS A 206 13.00 -8.51 -18.20
C LYS A 206 12.65 -7.33 -17.30
N VAL A 207 13.59 -6.87 -16.48
CA VAL A 207 13.36 -5.80 -15.50
C VAL A 207 14.13 -4.54 -15.88
N ARG A 208 13.49 -3.37 -15.71
CA ARG A 208 14.12 -2.06 -15.79
C ARG A 208 13.82 -1.29 -14.51
N TRP A 209 14.87 -0.83 -13.84
CA TRP A 209 14.82 -0.10 -12.59
C TRP A 209 14.85 1.40 -12.84
N THR A 210 13.88 2.14 -12.28
CA THR A 210 13.80 3.61 -12.36
C THR A 210 14.53 4.29 -11.20
N ASN A 211 14.68 3.61 -10.07
CA ASN A 211 15.17 4.14 -8.80
C ASN A 211 14.32 5.32 -8.28
N THR A 212 13.02 5.29 -8.55
CA THR A 212 12.03 6.21 -8.05
C THR A 212 10.68 5.52 -7.90
N TRP A 213 9.82 6.02 -7.01
CA TRP A 213 8.43 5.54 -6.89
C TRP A 213 7.53 6.21 -7.92
N PHE A 214 7.80 7.48 -8.25
CA PHE A 214 7.00 8.27 -9.18
C PHE A 214 7.92 9.19 -10.00
N ASP A 215 8.12 8.87 -11.25
CA ASP A 215 8.77 9.71 -12.26
C ASP A 215 8.29 9.26 -13.67
N PRO A 216 7.14 9.76 -14.13
CA PRO A 216 6.57 9.33 -15.41
C PRO A 216 7.53 9.35 -16.61
N PRO A 217 8.43 10.36 -16.77
CA PRO A 217 9.44 10.33 -17.83
C PRO A 217 10.38 9.13 -17.75
N SER A 218 10.93 8.82 -16.56
CA SER A 218 11.85 7.67 -16.38
C SER A 218 11.12 6.34 -16.55
N GLU A 219 9.86 6.26 -16.14
CA GLU A 219 9.02 5.09 -16.30
C GLU A 219 8.70 4.81 -17.78
N SER A 220 8.36 5.87 -18.57
CA SER A 220 8.17 5.76 -20.01
C SER A 220 9.47 5.36 -20.74
N GLU A 221 10.64 5.88 -20.33
CA GLU A 221 11.92 5.49 -20.89
C GLU A 221 12.20 4.00 -20.60
N ALA A 222 11.98 3.54 -19.38
CA ALA A 222 12.16 2.15 -19.00
C ALA A 222 11.21 1.21 -19.77
N ALA A 223 9.92 1.59 -19.91
CA ALA A 223 8.95 0.84 -20.68
C ALA A 223 9.31 0.78 -22.18
N SER A 224 9.70 1.91 -22.78
CA SER A 224 10.14 1.96 -24.17
C SER A 224 11.38 1.07 -24.42
N ALA A 225 12.33 1.02 -23.48
CA ALA A 225 13.48 0.14 -23.57
C ALA A 225 13.10 -1.36 -23.50
N LEU A 226 12.05 -1.72 -22.75
CA LEU A 226 11.52 -3.08 -22.72
C LEU A 226 10.79 -3.44 -24.02
N LEU A 227 10.03 -2.50 -24.58
CA LEU A 227 9.36 -2.69 -25.89
C LEU A 227 10.36 -3.00 -27.03
N ASP A 228 11.55 -2.42 -27.00
CA ASP A 228 12.63 -2.70 -27.96
C ASP A 228 13.19 -4.14 -27.83
N GLU A 229 12.77 -4.90 -26.81
CA GLU A 229 13.26 -6.26 -26.50
C GLU A 229 12.20 -7.35 -26.71
N ASP A 230 11.24 -7.14 -27.60
CA ASP A 230 10.16 -8.06 -27.97
C ASP A 230 9.19 -8.41 -26.80
N VAL A 231 9.07 -7.53 -25.81
CA VAL A 231 8.09 -7.66 -24.71
C VAL A 231 6.68 -7.51 -25.25
N ASP A 232 5.77 -8.41 -24.90
CA ASP A 232 4.36 -8.37 -25.30
C ASP A 232 3.37 -8.28 -24.11
N VAL A 233 3.88 -8.32 -22.89
CA VAL A 233 3.14 -8.00 -21.66
C VAL A 233 3.98 -7.12 -20.76
N MET A 234 3.47 -5.93 -20.41
CA MET A 234 4.15 -4.97 -19.53
C MET A 234 3.53 -4.99 -18.13
N ALA A 235 4.37 -5.12 -17.11
CA ALA A 235 3.98 -4.94 -15.70
C ALA A 235 4.80 -3.82 -15.07
N GLN A 236 4.34 -3.34 -13.91
CA GLN A 236 5.05 -2.29 -13.18
C GLN A 236 4.96 -2.42 -11.67
N HIS A 237 5.86 -1.74 -10.98
CA HIS A 237 5.81 -1.40 -9.56
C HIS A 237 6.15 0.09 -9.45
N GLN A 238 5.19 0.94 -9.84
CA GLN A 238 5.29 2.39 -9.94
C GLN A 238 3.95 3.02 -9.54
N ASP A 239 4.00 4.23 -9.01
CA ASP A 239 2.79 4.98 -8.61
C ASP A 239 2.10 5.67 -9.79
N SER A 240 2.78 5.85 -10.94
CA SER A 240 2.19 6.42 -12.15
C SER A 240 1.83 5.36 -13.17
N PRO A 241 0.88 5.63 -14.08
CA PRO A 241 0.49 4.70 -15.13
C PRO A 241 1.35 4.82 -16.41
N ALA A 242 2.51 5.47 -16.36
CA ALA A 242 3.28 5.80 -17.56
C ALA A 242 3.70 4.55 -18.36
N ALA A 243 4.15 3.49 -17.67
CA ALA A 243 4.52 2.23 -18.33
C ALA A 243 3.32 1.56 -19.03
N LEU A 244 2.12 1.66 -18.44
CA LEU A 244 0.89 1.14 -19.04
C LEU A 244 0.46 1.93 -20.28
N THR A 245 0.67 3.25 -20.25
CA THR A 245 0.40 4.12 -21.40
C THR A 245 1.30 3.76 -22.59
N GLU A 246 2.59 3.53 -22.36
CA GLU A 246 3.52 3.05 -23.39
C GLU A 246 3.10 1.67 -23.94
N ALA A 247 2.66 0.76 -23.07
CA ALA A 247 2.15 -0.55 -23.48
C ALA A 247 0.88 -0.43 -24.34
N ALA A 248 -0.06 0.43 -23.95
CA ALA A 248 -1.28 0.71 -24.70
C ALA A 248 -0.99 1.30 -26.08
N ASP A 249 -0.07 2.27 -26.16
CA ASP A 249 0.36 2.87 -27.42
C ASP A 249 1.06 1.87 -28.35
N ALA A 250 1.75 0.89 -27.77
CA ALA A 250 2.38 -0.20 -28.50
C ALA A 250 1.41 -1.34 -28.88
N GLY A 251 0.21 -1.37 -28.30
CA GLY A 251 -0.80 -2.40 -28.51
C GLY A 251 -0.45 -3.76 -27.90
N ILE A 252 0.26 -3.75 -26.77
CA ILE A 252 0.60 -4.94 -26.00
C ILE A 252 -0.18 -5.00 -24.68
N TRP A 253 -0.23 -6.18 -24.04
CA TRP A 253 -0.89 -6.35 -22.77
C TRP A 253 -0.22 -5.59 -21.64
N ALA A 254 -1.02 -5.15 -20.64
CA ALA A 254 -0.52 -4.41 -19.50
C ALA A 254 -1.14 -4.86 -18.15
N THR A 255 -0.32 -4.90 -17.11
CA THR A 255 -0.68 -5.15 -15.73
C THR A 255 -0.32 -3.94 -14.88
N GLY A 256 -1.31 -3.34 -14.21
CA GLY A 256 -1.12 -2.19 -13.32
C GLY A 256 -0.63 -2.56 -11.92
N TYR A 257 -0.69 -1.59 -11.00
CA TYR A 257 -0.32 -1.77 -9.60
C TYR A 257 -0.98 -0.72 -8.70
N ASP A 258 -1.22 -1.08 -7.43
CA ASP A 258 -1.81 -0.32 -6.33
C ASP A 258 -3.26 0.12 -6.56
N ALA A 259 -3.62 0.45 -7.78
CA ALA A 259 -4.89 1.04 -8.15
C ALA A 259 -5.45 0.42 -9.43
N PRO A 260 -6.77 0.54 -9.70
CA PRO A 260 -7.36 0.25 -10.99
C PRO A 260 -6.78 1.15 -12.08
N MET A 261 -6.01 0.60 -13.01
CA MET A 261 -5.34 1.35 -14.09
C MET A 261 -5.87 1.02 -15.49
N GLY A 262 -7.08 0.46 -15.57
CA GLY A 262 -7.67 0.03 -16.83
C GLY A 262 -7.92 1.17 -17.84
N GLU A 263 -8.21 2.39 -17.38
CA GLU A 263 -8.41 3.54 -18.27
C GLU A 263 -7.12 3.94 -18.99
N GLN A 264 -5.95 3.73 -18.37
CA GLN A 264 -4.64 4.07 -18.91
C GLN A 264 -4.07 2.99 -19.83
N ALA A 265 -4.37 1.72 -19.54
CA ALA A 265 -3.93 0.57 -20.33
C ALA A 265 -4.85 0.24 -21.52
N GLY A 266 -6.09 0.76 -21.55
CA GLY A 266 -7.01 0.59 -22.65
C GLY A 266 -7.50 -0.84 -22.88
N GLU A 267 -7.66 -1.25 -24.16
CA GLU A 267 -8.28 -2.54 -24.51
C GLU A 267 -7.43 -3.75 -24.07
N HIS A 268 -6.11 -3.61 -24.02
CA HIS A 268 -5.18 -4.67 -23.62
C HIS A 268 -4.80 -4.65 -22.11
N TYR A 269 -5.62 -4.00 -21.29
CA TYR A 269 -5.49 -4.15 -19.85
C TYR A 269 -5.77 -5.59 -19.43
N LEU A 270 -4.88 -6.17 -18.63
CA LEU A 270 -5.14 -7.45 -17.97
C LEU A 270 -5.90 -7.23 -16.66
N THR A 271 -5.22 -6.75 -15.67
CA THR A 271 -5.71 -6.44 -14.33
C THR A 271 -4.65 -5.61 -13.58
N SER A 272 -4.91 -5.24 -12.34
CA SER A 272 -3.93 -4.67 -11.40
C SER A 272 -3.97 -5.42 -10.08
N PRO A 273 -2.87 -5.81 -9.48
CA PRO A 273 -2.81 -6.06 -8.04
C PRO A 273 -3.16 -4.78 -7.28
N ILE A 274 -4.18 -4.82 -6.43
CA ILE A 274 -4.72 -3.66 -5.71
C ILE A 274 -4.83 -3.93 -4.22
N TRP A 275 -4.87 -2.85 -3.45
CA TRP A 275 -5.00 -2.85 -2.00
C TRP A 275 -6.43 -2.53 -1.56
N HIS A 276 -6.80 -3.13 -0.42
CA HIS A 276 -8.02 -2.88 0.34
C HIS A 276 -7.63 -2.54 1.78
N TRP A 277 -7.03 -1.37 1.97
CA TRP A 277 -6.50 -0.96 3.28
C TRP A 277 -7.59 -0.81 4.34
N GLU A 278 -8.84 -0.64 3.95
CA GLU A 278 -10.00 -0.67 4.84
C GLU A 278 -10.10 -1.97 5.64
N GLU A 279 -9.68 -3.11 5.08
CA GLU A 279 -9.68 -4.42 5.74
C GLU A 279 -8.69 -4.50 6.92
N PHE A 280 -7.71 -3.60 6.96
CA PHE A 280 -6.83 -3.40 8.09
C PHE A 280 -7.28 -2.23 8.97
N TYR A 281 -7.59 -1.10 8.37
CA TYR A 281 -7.93 0.12 9.12
C TYR A 281 -9.20 -0.04 9.95
N GLY A 282 -10.26 -0.65 9.39
CA GLY A 282 -11.54 -0.84 10.08
C GLY A 282 -11.38 -1.59 11.41
N PRO A 283 -10.91 -2.83 11.40
CA PRO A 283 -10.66 -3.59 12.64
C PRO A 283 -9.72 -2.90 13.61
N THR A 284 -8.70 -2.18 13.10
CA THR A 284 -7.73 -1.48 13.94
C THR A 284 -8.37 -0.32 14.71
N VAL A 285 -9.16 0.55 14.05
CA VAL A 285 -9.82 1.67 14.74
C VAL A 285 -10.94 1.20 15.67
N GLU A 286 -11.60 0.07 15.37
CA GLU A 286 -12.54 -0.59 16.29
C GLU A 286 -11.83 -1.09 17.54
N ALA A 287 -10.69 -1.75 17.40
CA ALA A 287 -9.89 -2.23 18.53
C ALA A 287 -9.42 -1.07 19.42
N VAL A 288 -9.02 0.08 18.82
CA VAL A 288 -8.68 1.29 19.58
C VAL A 288 -9.88 1.83 20.36
N ARG A 289 -11.06 1.90 19.73
CA ARG A 289 -12.29 2.37 20.38
C ARG A 289 -12.68 1.48 21.58
N ASP A 290 -12.53 0.18 21.41
CA ASP A 290 -12.98 -0.81 22.39
C ASP A 290 -11.92 -1.09 23.48
N ASP A 291 -10.78 -0.37 23.50
CA ASP A 291 -9.61 -0.59 24.36
C ASP A 291 -9.02 -2.02 24.24
N GLU A 292 -9.10 -2.62 23.05
CA GLU A 292 -8.62 -3.98 22.72
C GLU A 292 -7.43 -3.97 21.76
N TRP A 293 -6.93 -2.80 21.36
CA TRP A 293 -5.78 -2.72 20.48
C TRP A 293 -4.52 -3.28 21.14
N GLU A 294 -3.81 -4.13 20.40
CA GLU A 294 -2.51 -4.70 20.78
C GLU A 294 -1.55 -4.55 19.61
N ALA A 295 -0.28 -4.25 19.90
CA ALA A 295 0.75 -4.16 18.86
C ALA A 295 0.96 -5.52 18.20
N ASP A 296 0.83 -5.57 16.88
CA ASP A 296 1.00 -6.78 16.08
C ASP A 296 1.93 -6.51 14.88
N ALA A 297 2.41 -7.60 14.29
CA ALA A 297 3.11 -7.61 13.01
C ALA A 297 2.19 -8.20 11.93
N TYR A 298 1.20 -7.41 11.50
CA TYR A 298 0.20 -7.84 10.52
C TYR A 298 0.84 -8.13 9.17
N TRP A 299 0.67 -9.37 8.69
CA TRP A 299 1.18 -9.84 7.40
C TRP A 299 0.19 -10.86 6.83
N LYS A 300 -0.83 -10.37 6.13
CA LYS A 300 -1.92 -11.17 5.56
C LYS A 300 -1.99 -11.01 4.04
N GLY A 301 -2.64 -11.94 3.36
CA GLY A 301 -2.77 -11.98 1.91
C GLY A 301 -4.21 -11.97 1.42
N LEU A 302 -4.43 -12.64 0.31
CA LEU A 302 -5.75 -12.77 -0.34
C LEU A 302 -6.83 -13.33 0.58
N GLU A 303 -6.45 -14.16 1.55
CA GLU A 303 -7.37 -14.77 2.52
C GLU A 303 -8.03 -13.76 3.46
N SER A 304 -7.37 -12.63 3.71
CA SER A 304 -7.88 -11.58 4.58
C SER A 304 -8.65 -10.50 3.83
N GLY A 305 -8.55 -10.49 2.50
CA GLY A 305 -9.13 -9.43 1.67
C GLY A 305 -8.26 -8.19 1.53
N ILE A 306 -7.12 -8.05 2.26
CA ILE A 306 -6.25 -6.86 2.24
C ILE A 306 -5.71 -6.51 0.86
N CYS A 307 -5.67 -7.47 -0.04
CA CYS A 307 -5.30 -7.28 -1.43
C CYS A 307 -6.12 -8.18 -2.35
N SER A 308 -6.22 -7.79 -3.60
CA SER A 308 -6.85 -8.58 -4.67
C SER A 308 -6.25 -8.23 -6.03
N ILE A 309 -6.80 -8.80 -7.09
CA ILE A 309 -6.66 -8.25 -8.43
C ILE A 309 -7.91 -7.43 -8.77
N ASP A 310 -7.73 -6.35 -9.53
CA ASP A 310 -8.79 -5.50 -10.06
C ASP A 310 -9.68 -6.23 -11.09
N ASP A 311 -10.74 -5.59 -11.52
CA ASP A 311 -11.58 -6.06 -12.63
C ASP A 311 -10.75 -6.30 -13.89
N TRP A 312 -11.17 -7.32 -14.64
CA TRP A 312 -10.50 -7.70 -15.88
C TRP A 312 -10.74 -6.70 -17.00
N GLY A 313 -9.71 -6.44 -17.78
CA GLY A 313 -9.84 -5.71 -19.01
C GLY A 313 -10.81 -6.37 -20.02
N PRO A 314 -11.33 -5.59 -20.98
CA PRO A 314 -12.42 -6.06 -21.87
C PRO A 314 -12.01 -7.22 -22.78
N ASP A 315 -10.76 -7.30 -23.21
CA ASP A 315 -10.25 -8.30 -24.14
C ASP A 315 -9.76 -9.59 -23.45
N VAL A 316 -9.73 -9.63 -22.11
CA VAL A 316 -9.33 -10.84 -21.37
C VAL A 316 -10.40 -11.92 -21.52
N SER A 317 -9.99 -13.07 -22.03
CA SER A 317 -10.90 -14.19 -22.29
C SER A 317 -11.46 -14.79 -20.99
N GLN A 318 -12.63 -15.45 -21.10
CA GLN A 318 -13.21 -16.13 -19.94
C GLN A 318 -12.33 -17.29 -19.45
N ASP A 319 -11.62 -17.97 -20.34
CA ASP A 319 -10.73 -19.08 -19.97
C ASP A 319 -9.57 -18.59 -19.08
N VAL A 320 -8.98 -17.42 -19.37
CA VAL A 320 -7.97 -16.80 -18.52
C VAL A 320 -8.52 -16.46 -17.13
N ARG A 321 -9.73 -15.85 -17.11
CA ARG A 321 -10.41 -15.48 -15.84
C ARG A 321 -10.71 -16.70 -14.98
N ASP A 322 -11.17 -17.78 -15.58
CA ASP A 322 -11.53 -19.01 -14.87
C ASP A 322 -10.30 -19.73 -14.32
N GLU A 323 -9.19 -19.77 -15.07
CA GLU A 323 -7.92 -20.35 -14.63
C GLU A 323 -7.34 -19.58 -13.44
N VAL A 324 -7.26 -18.26 -13.54
CA VAL A 324 -6.76 -17.41 -12.44
C VAL A 324 -7.66 -17.48 -11.21
N ALA A 325 -8.98 -17.56 -11.39
CA ALA A 325 -9.91 -17.71 -10.28
C ALA A 325 -9.72 -19.07 -9.55
N ALA A 326 -9.41 -20.14 -10.27
CA ALA A 326 -9.09 -21.43 -9.68
C ALA A 326 -7.80 -21.36 -8.82
N THR A 327 -6.75 -20.75 -9.37
CA THR A 327 -5.48 -20.55 -8.66
C THR A 327 -5.65 -19.65 -7.43
N ARG A 328 -6.47 -18.59 -7.55
CA ARG A 328 -6.80 -17.74 -6.39
C ARG A 328 -7.42 -18.53 -5.26
N ALA A 329 -8.33 -19.46 -5.56
CA ALA A 329 -8.95 -20.30 -4.56
C ALA A 329 -7.90 -21.21 -3.87
N GLU A 330 -6.96 -21.80 -4.63
CA GLU A 330 -5.89 -22.63 -4.09
C GLU A 330 -4.94 -21.84 -3.16
N ILE A 331 -4.62 -20.59 -3.48
CA ILE A 331 -3.82 -19.71 -2.61
C ILE A 331 -4.58 -19.43 -1.31
N ILE A 332 -5.86 -19.05 -1.40
CA ILE A 332 -6.69 -18.73 -0.23
C ILE A 332 -6.88 -19.97 0.67
N GLU A 333 -7.03 -21.15 0.09
CA GLU A 333 -7.14 -22.42 0.82
C GLU A 333 -5.80 -22.89 1.39
N GLY A 334 -4.68 -22.27 1.00
CA GLY A 334 -3.32 -22.67 1.40
C GLY A 334 -2.87 -24.00 0.79
N SER A 335 -3.49 -24.44 -0.31
CA SER A 335 -3.13 -25.64 -1.05
C SER A 335 -2.04 -25.41 -2.09
N LEU A 336 -1.83 -24.16 -2.52
CA LEU A 336 -0.75 -23.72 -3.38
C LEU A 336 0.28 -22.92 -2.56
N ASP A 337 1.52 -23.36 -2.56
CA ASP A 337 2.68 -22.58 -2.12
C ASP A 337 3.35 -21.94 -3.33
N ILE A 338 3.29 -20.60 -3.43
CA ILE A 338 3.85 -19.82 -4.53
C ILE A 338 5.36 -20.03 -4.68
N TRP A 339 6.05 -20.29 -3.58
CA TRP A 339 7.50 -20.45 -3.53
C TRP A 339 7.98 -21.90 -3.71
N ALA A 340 7.07 -22.85 -3.81
CA ALA A 340 7.41 -24.26 -3.97
C ALA A 340 8.32 -24.51 -5.20
N GLY A 341 9.39 -25.28 -5.00
CA GLY A 341 10.36 -25.59 -6.05
C GLY A 341 11.37 -24.50 -6.35
N THR A 342 11.32 -23.37 -5.64
CA THR A 342 12.30 -22.28 -5.75
C THR A 342 13.30 -22.31 -4.60
N GLU A 343 14.32 -21.47 -4.65
CA GLU A 343 15.27 -21.25 -3.55
C GLU A 343 14.60 -20.65 -2.29
N PHE A 344 13.37 -20.13 -2.42
CA PHE A 344 12.60 -19.52 -1.34
C PHE A 344 11.58 -20.48 -0.70
N GLU A 345 11.54 -21.76 -1.13
CA GLU A 345 10.65 -22.76 -0.55
C GLU A 345 10.94 -22.96 0.95
N GLY A 346 9.92 -22.73 1.77
CA GLY A 346 10.01 -22.91 3.22
C GLY A 346 10.72 -21.80 3.98
N GLU A 347 11.08 -20.69 3.32
CA GLU A 347 11.57 -19.50 3.99
C GLU A 347 10.49 -18.89 4.90
N SER A 348 10.92 -18.21 5.95
CA SER A 348 10.02 -17.57 6.90
C SER A 348 9.36 -16.31 6.32
N ASP A 349 8.20 -15.92 6.86
CA ASP A 349 7.55 -14.66 6.53
C ASP A 349 8.49 -13.46 6.74
N GLU A 350 9.33 -13.49 7.76
CA GLU A 350 10.33 -12.43 8.03
C GLU A 350 11.37 -12.35 6.91
N PHE A 351 11.89 -13.49 6.44
CA PHE A 351 12.82 -13.52 5.31
C PHE A 351 12.14 -12.98 4.04
N LEU A 352 10.96 -13.48 3.71
CA LEU A 352 10.22 -13.03 2.54
C LEU A 352 9.93 -11.53 2.60
N PHE A 353 9.65 -11.00 3.79
CA PHE A 353 9.33 -9.58 3.99
C PHE A 353 10.56 -8.67 3.88
N GLN A 354 11.70 -9.04 4.50
CA GLN A 354 12.83 -8.13 4.71
C GLN A 354 14.12 -8.49 3.99
N GLU A 355 14.32 -9.75 3.58
CA GLU A 355 15.63 -10.24 3.15
C GLU A 355 15.68 -10.74 1.70
N MET A 356 14.53 -10.93 1.02
CA MET A 356 14.49 -11.41 -0.36
C MET A 356 15.19 -10.41 -1.30
N SER A 357 16.37 -10.77 -1.80
CA SER A 357 17.24 -9.90 -2.60
C SER A 357 17.81 -10.55 -3.85
N SER A 358 17.26 -11.71 -4.26
CA SER A 358 17.63 -12.41 -5.50
C SER A 358 16.40 -12.73 -6.33
N TYR A 359 16.62 -12.97 -7.62
CA TYR A 359 15.58 -13.36 -8.57
C TYR A 359 15.40 -14.86 -8.63
N VAL A 360 14.17 -15.30 -8.94
CA VAL A 360 13.89 -16.66 -9.40
C VAL A 360 14.45 -16.89 -10.80
N GLU A 361 14.64 -18.17 -11.20
CA GLU A 361 15.36 -18.57 -12.43
C GLU A 361 14.84 -17.88 -13.71
N SER A 362 13.53 -17.64 -13.82
CA SER A 362 12.90 -17.06 -15.03
C SER A 362 12.91 -15.53 -15.07
N VAL A 363 13.62 -14.85 -14.16
CA VAL A 363 13.87 -13.40 -14.26
C VAL A 363 15.26 -13.16 -14.82
N ASP A 364 15.35 -12.37 -15.89
CA ASP A 364 16.62 -12.08 -16.57
C ASP A 364 17.51 -11.14 -15.74
N GLY A 365 18.77 -11.53 -15.53
CA GLY A 365 19.79 -10.71 -14.88
C GLY A 365 19.90 -10.93 -13.38
N GLU A 366 20.37 -9.91 -12.66
CA GLU A 366 20.56 -9.91 -11.22
C GLU A 366 19.94 -8.66 -10.62
N VAL A 367 19.52 -8.73 -9.35
CA VAL A 367 19.05 -7.54 -8.61
C VAL A 367 20.21 -6.56 -8.48
N PRO A 368 20.06 -5.29 -8.86
CA PRO A 368 21.10 -4.27 -8.69
C PRO A 368 21.50 -4.12 -7.20
N SER A 369 22.80 -3.91 -6.95
CA SER A 369 23.39 -3.78 -5.62
C SER A 369 23.41 -2.33 -5.12
#